data_96bb23160da679658fa48b4b73908814
#
_entry.id   96bb23160da679658fa48b4b73908814
#
_cell.length_a   1.000
_cell.length_b   1.000
_cell.length_c   1.000
_cell.angle_alpha   90.00
_cell.angle_beta   90.00
_cell.angle_gamma   90.00
#
_symmetry.space_group_name_H-M   'P 1'
#
loop_
_entity.id
_entity.type
_entity.pdbx_description
1 polymer ?
#
loop_
_entity_poly.entity_id
_entity_poly.type
_entity_poly.pdbx_seq_one_letter_code
_entity_poly.pdbx_strand_id
1 'polypeptide(L)'
;MKPRVVITHKVHNETLDFLTPHCELITNQGDRTLPRDEVLRRAANAEALMAFMPDRIDDGFLAACPRLQVIGAALKGYDNFDVQACTQRGVWLTFVPDLLTVPTAELTVGLTIGLLRHLRAADAHVRSGEFRGWQPQFYGLGIEGSTLGIIGMGAIGRAVAQRFKGWGARMLYSEKLALSAADETALEIEHRSLDQLLRESDVVILALGLNPHTLHTINAERLALMKPGAFLINPCRGSVVDESAVLDALVGGGLRGYAADVFEMEDWARDERPQTIAPALLAHPQTLFSAHIGSAVSRVRLAIERRAAQNILQVLRGDRPQDAANLPSAPVRAVC
;
A
#
# COMPACT_ATOMS: atom_id res chain seq x y z
N MET A 1 14.52 1.67 -34.72
CA MET A 1 15.22 1.56 -33.41
C MET A 1 14.27 0.93 -32.41
N LYS A 2 14.78 0.13 -31.47
CA LYS A 2 13.92 -0.34 -30.36
C LYS A 2 13.55 0.85 -29.47
N PRO A 3 12.29 0.90 -28.91
CA PRO A 3 11.91 1.92 -27.95
C PRO A 3 12.70 1.76 -26.64
N ARG A 4 13.00 2.89 -25.98
CA ARG A 4 13.71 2.92 -24.71
C ARG A 4 12.74 2.81 -23.56
N VAL A 5 13.01 1.87 -22.67
CA VAL A 5 12.25 1.65 -21.44
C VAL A 5 13.16 1.83 -20.23
N VAL A 6 12.82 2.78 -19.37
CA VAL A 6 13.50 2.98 -18.08
C VAL A 6 12.79 2.15 -17.02
N ILE A 7 13.54 1.39 -16.23
CA ILE A 7 13.05 0.64 -15.08
C ILE A 7 13.71 1.23 -13.83
N THR A 8 12.93 1.88 -12.96
CA THR A 8 13.44 2.72 -11.88
C THR A 8 13.99 1.92 -10.69
N HIS A 9 13.54 0.70 -10.51
CA HIS A 9 13.95 -0.18 -9.41
C HIS A 9 14.31 -1.58 -9.91
N LYS A 10 14.96 -2.34 -9.02
CA LYS A 10 15.35 -3.72 -9.28
C LYS A 10 14.13 -4.58 -9.59
N VAL A 11 14.24 -5.36 -10.66
CA VAL A 11 13.24 -6.35 -11.11
C VAL A 11 13.87 -7.72 -11.29
N HIS A 12 13.05 -8.76 -11.35
CA HIS A 12 13.49 -10.11 -11.65
C HIS A 12 14.08 -10.20 -13.05
N ASN A 13 15.07 -11.07 -13.25
CA ASN A 13 15.70 -11.28 -14.56
C ASN A 13 14.69 -11.69 -15.64
N GLU A 14 13.71 -12.50 -15.28
CA GLU A 14 12.62 -12.92 -16.17
C GLU A 14 11.80 -11.74 -16.72
N THR A 15 11.73 -10.62 -16.00
CA THR A 15 11.10 -9.38 -16.47
C THR A 15 12.00 -8.69 -17.49
N LEU A 16 13.31 -8.65 -17.25
CA LEU A 16 14.29 -8.12 -18.20
C LEU A 16 14.30 -8.95 -19.49
N ASP A 17 14.36 -10.27 -19.37
CA ASP A 17 14.36 -11.21 -20.50
C ASP A 17 13.09 -11.06 -21.35
N PHE A 18 11.95 -10.77 -20.71
CA PHE A 18 10.69 -10.54 -21.40
C PHE A 18 10.68 -9.23 -22.21
N LEU A 19 11.33 -8.17 -21.74
CA LEU A 19 11.36 -6.84 -22.40
C LEU A 19 12.51 -6.72 -23.43
N THR A 20 13.66 -7.32 -23.19
CA THR A 20 14.90 -7.18 -24.00
C THR A 20 14.70 -7.46 -25.49
N PRO A 21 13.91 -8.45 -25.93
CA PRO A 21 13.68 -8.68 -27.37
C PRO A 21 13.02 -7.50 -28.06
N HIS A 22 12.25 -6.68 -27.33
CA HIS A 22 11.39 -5.64 -27.85
C HIS A 22 11.90 -4.21 -27.59
N CYS A 23 12.71 -4.00 -26.55
CA CYS A 23 13.09 -2.70 -26.03
C CYS A 23 14.60 -2.57 -25.79
N GLU A 24 15.09 -1.33 -25.80
CA GLU A 24 16.37 -0.93 -25.20
C GLU A 24 16.10 -0.61 -23.73
N LEU A 25 16.71 -1.35 -22.79
CA LEU A 25 16.44 -1.21 -21.36
C LEU A 25 17.49 -0.34 -20.67
N ILE A 26 17.03 0.62 -19.88
CA ILE A 26 17.84 1.42 -18.96
C ILE A 26 17.37 1.06 -17.54
N THR A 27 18.14 0.22 -16.85
CA THR A 27 17.70 -0.40 -15.59
C THR A 27 18.41 0.15 -14.36
N ASN A 28 17.76 0.01 -13.21
CA ASN A 28 18.36 0.11 -11.89
C ASN A 28 18.30 -1.26 -11.20
N GLN A 29 19.37 -2.03 -11.30
CA GLN A 29 19.47 -3.35 -10.65
C GLN A 29 20.22 -3.30 -9.31
N GLY A 30 20.53 -2.08 -8.83
CA GLY A 30 21.02 -1.86 -7.48
C GLY A 30 19.92 -1.89 -6.43
N ASP A 31 20.31 -2.01 -5.17
CA ASP A 31 19.39 -2.10 -4.03
C ASP A 31 18.93 -0.71 -3.51
N ARG A 32 19.39 0.39 -4.15
CA ARG A 32 19.04 1.74 -3.74
C ARG A 32 18.02 2.36 -4.68
N THR A 33 17.04 3.06 -4.09
CA THR A 33 16.14 3.96 -4.81
C THR A 33 16.93 5.05 -5.51
N LEU A 34 16.62 5.31 -6.78
CA LEU A 34 17.23 6.42 -7.51
C LEU A 34 16.64 7.76 -7.04
N PRO A 35 17.48 8.79 -6.88
CA PRO A 35 16.98 10.16 -6.71
C PRO A 35 16.14 10.59 -7.91
N ARG A 36 15.15 11.47 -7.67
CA ARG A 36 14.22 11.93 -8.71
C ARG A 36 14.91 12.52 -9.95
N ASP A 37 15.94 13.32 -9.77
CA ASP A 37 16.74 13.92 -10.86
C ASP A 37 17.48 12.88 -11.69
N GLU A 38 17.94 11.79 -11.08
CA GLU A 38 18.53 10.67 -11.82
C GLU A 38 17.47 9.89 -12.63
N VAL A 39 16.28 9.70 -12.07
CA VAL A 39 15.15 9.12 -12.82
C VAL A 39 14.80 10.01 -14.01
N LEU A 40 14.68 11.33 -13.81
CA LEU A 40 14.42 12.30 -14.87
C LEU A 40 15.50 12.25 -15.97
N ARG A 41 16.76 12.25 -15.59
CA ARG A 41 17.88 12.17 -16.54
C ARG A 41 17.82 10.92 -17.41
N ARG A 42 17.48 9.76 -16.84
CA ARG A 42 17.33 8.49 -17.57
C ARG A 42 16.09 8.49 -18.47
N ALA A 43 14.98 9.07 -17.98
CA ALA A 43 13.69 9.06 -18.66
C ALA A 43 13.54 10.13 -19.75
N ALA A 44 14.40 11.15 -19.80
CA ALA A 44 14.27 12.32 -20.69
C ALA A 44 14.02 11.97 -22.18
N ASN A 45 14.61 10.88 -22.66
CA ASN A 45 14.48 10.40 -24.03
C ASN A 45 13.83 9.00 -24.13
N ALA A 46 13.17 8.53 -23.07
CA ALA A 46 12.51 7.23 -23.03
C ALA A 46 11.09 7.31 -23.58
N GLU A 47 10.65 6.24 -24.21
CA GLU A 47 9.27 6.04 -24.65
C GLU A 47 8.38 5.42 -23.56
N ALA A 48 8.98 4.71 -22.61
CA ALA A 48 8.25 4.08 -21.49
C ALA A 48 9.03 4.14 -20.19
N LEU A 49 8.27 4.14 -19.09
CA LEU A 49 8.79 4.06 -17.73
C LEU A 49 8.09 2.92 -16.99
N MET A 50 8.83 1.99 -16.42
CA MET A 50 8.33 1.09 -15.39
C MET A 50 8.60 1.71 -14.04
N ALA A 51 7.53 2.17 -13.37
CA ALA A 51 7.59 2.93 -12.13
C ALA A 51 7.13 2.11 -10.91
N PHE A 52 7.61 2.51 -9.73
CA PHE A 52 7.37 1.84 -8.46
C PHE A 52 6.94 2.86 -7.38
N MET A 53 6.68 2.39 -6.16
CA MET A 53 6.15 3.23 -5.08
C MET A 53 6.96 4.51 -4.77
N PRO A 54 8.30 4.53 -4.79
CA PRO A 54 9.06 5.74 -4.51
C PRO A 54 9.03 6.79 -5.63
N ASP A 55 8.52 6.43 -6.81
CA ASP A 55 8.47 7.36 -7.94
C ASP A 55 7.31 8.34 -7.77
N ARG A 56 7.58 9.64 -7.97
CA ARG A 56 6.58 10.70 -8.07
C ARG A 56 6.51 11.19 -9.52
N ILE A 57 5.34 11.06 -10.13
CA ILE A 57 5.07 11.49 -11.50
C ILE A 57 4.06 12.65 -11.46
N ASP A 58 4.55 13.84 -11.68
CA ASP A 58 3.77 15.06 -11.77
C ASP A 58 3.91 15.72 -13.16
N ASP A 59 3.23 16.84 -13.40
CA ASP A 59 3.28 17.56 -14.66
C ASP A 59 4.70 17.99 -15.04
N GLY A 60 5.52 18.41 -14.06
CA GLY A 60 6.92 18.78 -14.29
C GLY A 60 7.77 17.60 -14.75
N PHE A 61 7.56 16.40 -14.18
CA PHE A 61 8.22 15.18 -14.65
C PHE A 61 7.87 14.87 -16.10
N LEU A 62 6.58 14.92 -16.43
CA LEU A 62 6.08 14.62 -17.77
C LEU A 62 6.56 15.65 -18.80
N ALA A 63 6.66 16.93 -18.41
CA ALA A 63 7.21 17.99 -19.26
C ALA A 63 8.68 17.75 -19.61
N ALA A 64 9.47 17.21 -18.67
CA ALA A 64 10.87 16.88 -18.89
C ALA A 64 11.09 15.58 -19.70
N CYS A 65 10.03 14.78 -19.89
CA CYS A 65 10.06 13.51 -20.62
C CYS A 65 9.12 13.51 -21.84
N PRO A 66 9.33 14.36 -22.86
CA PRO A 66 8.36 14.63 -23.94
C PRO A 66 8.12 13.44 -24.89
N ARG A 67 8.96 12.40 -24.84
CA ARG A 67 8.81 11.19 -25.66
C ARG A 67 8.03 10.08 -24.95
N LEU A 68 7.71 10.27 -23.65
CA LEU A 68 7.06 9.26 -22.85
C LEU A 68 5.64 8.99 -23.37
N GLN A 69 5.33 7.73 -23.61
CA GLN A 69 4.03 7.26 -24.12
C GLN A 69 3.27 6.50 -23.04
N VAL A 70 3.99 5.82 -22.15
CA VAL A 70 3.40 4.98 -21.10
C VAL A 70 4.23 4.94 -19.84
N ILE A 71 3.51 4.94 -18.71
CA ILE A 71 4.01 4.60 -17.39
C ILE A 71 3.36 3.29 -16.98
N GLY A 72 4.15 2.22 -16.95
CA GLY A 72 3.75 0.91 -16.44
C GLY A 72 4.04 0.86 -14.94
N ALA A 73 3.06 1.21 -14.12
CA ALA A 73 3.23 1.21 -12.68
C ALA A 73 3.14 -0.23 -12.12
N ALA A 74 4.26 -0.74 -11.59
CA ALA A 74 4.35 -2.07 -10.98
C ALA A 74 3.82 -2.06 -9.54
N LEU A 75 2.60 -1.52 -9.36
CA LEU A 75 1.90 -1.28 -8.09
C LEU A 75 0.38 -1.19 -8.32
N LYS A 76 -0.38 -1.14 -7.22
CA LYS A 76 -1.84 -0.99 -7.26
C LYS A 76 -2.29 0.44 -6.99
N GLY A 77 -1.85 1.04 -5.89
CA GLY A 77 -2.20 2.42 -5.54
C GLY A 77 -1.23 3.39 -6.20
N TYR A 78 -1.74 4.20 -7.11
CA TYR A 78 -0.99 5.16 -7.92
C TYR A 78 -1.22 6.62 -7.48
N ASP A 79 -1.46 6.82 -6.20
CA ASP A 79 -1.67 8.14 -5.57
C ASP A 79 -0.47 9.09 -5.71
N ASN A 80 0.74 8.56 -5.95
CA ASN A 80 1.95 9.33 -6.24
C ASN A 80 2.05 9.77 -7.71
N PHE A 81 1.08 9.44 -8.57
CA PHE A 81 1.10 9.74 -10.00
C PHE A 81 -0.07 10.62 -10.40
N ASP A 82 0.22 11.73 -11.07
CA ASP A 82 -0.78 12.67 -11.57
C ASP A 82 -1.49 12.10 -12.81
N VAL A 83 -2.63 11.46 -12.58
CA VAL A 83 -3.47 10.86 -13.64
C VAL A 83 -3.96 11.92 -14.64
N GLN A 84 -4.27 13.13 -14.17
CA GLN A 84 -4.79 14.20 -15.00
C GLN A 84 -3.68 14.74 -15.93
N ALA A 85 -2.50 15.00 -15.40
CA ALA A 85 -1.36 15.42 -16.19
C ALA A 85 -0.97 14.34 -17.23
N CYS A 86 -0.94 13.05 -16.85
CA CYS A 86 -0.74 11.96 -17.80
C CYS A 86 -1.75 12.01 -18.96
N THR A 87 -3.03 12.18 -18.64
CA THR A 87 -4.11 12.24 -19.64
C THR A 87 -3.96 13.42 -20.57
N GLN A 88 -3.68 14.62 -20.03
CA GLN A 88 -3.51 15.85 -20.81
C GLN A 88 -2.30 15.81 -21.75
N ARG A 89 -1.24 15.12 -21.33
CA ARG A 89 0.00 14.98 -22.11
C ARG A 89 -0.01 13.79 -23.08
N GLY A 90 -1.10 13.03 -23.14
CA GLY A 90 -1.22 11.88 -24.02
C GLY A 90 -0.43 10.65 -23.55
N VAL A 91 -0.08 10.57 -22.27
CA VAL A 91 0.67 9.47 -21.67
C VAL A 91 -0.27 8.47 -21.01
N TRP A 92 -0.17 7.20 -21.36
CA TRP A 92 -0.89 6.14 -20.67
C TRP A 92 -0.30 5.92 -19.28
N LEU A 93 -1.15 5.91 -18.27
CA LEU A 93 -0.84 5.41 -16.94
C LEU A 93 -1.51 4.05 -16.77
N THR A 94 -0.74 3.03 -16.40
CA THR A 94 -1.26 1.69 -16.11
C THR A 94 -0.86 1.26 -14.71
N PHE A 95 -1.60 0.33 -14.14
CA PHE A 95 -1.38 -0.18 -12.78
C PHE A 95 -1.66 -1.69 -12.72
N VAL A 96 -1.53 -2.33 -11.56
CA VAL A 96 -1.83 -3.74 -11.37
C VAL A 96 -2.96 -3.89 -10.36
N PRO A 97 -4.21 -4.15 -10.81
CA PRO A 97 -5.39 -4.01 -9.96
C PRO A 97 -5.58 -5.10 -8.91
N ASP A 98 -5.12 -6.32 -9.15
CA ASP A 98 -5.57 -7.53 -8.45
C ASP A 98 -4.46 -8.33 -7.74
N LEU A 99 -3.29 -8.47 -8.33
CA LEU A 99 -2.23 -9.38 -7.86
C LEU A 99 -1.73 -9.09 -6.43
N LEU A 100 -1.83 -7.85 -5.96
CA LEU A 100 -1.40 -7.42 -4.64
C LEU A 100 -2.44 -7.72 -3.54
N THR A 101 -3.66 -8.07 -3.90
CA THR A 101 -4.78 -8.20 -2.95
C THR A 101 -4.53 -9.31 -1.91
N VAL A 102 -4.18 -10.49 -2.39
CA VAL A 102 -3.97 -11.68 -1.53
C VAL A 102 -2.79 -11.48 -0.57
N PRO A 103 -1.58 -11.16 -1.03
CA PRO A 103 -0.44 -11.05 -0.11
C PRO A 103 -0.58 -9.90 0.87
N THR A 104 -1.19 -8.76 0.47
CA THR A 104 -1.45 -7.65 1.40
C THR A 104 -2.44 -8.08 2.50
N ALA A 105 -3.49 -8.82 2.16
CA ALA A 105 -4.42 -9.33 3.15
C ALA A 105 -3.76 -10.35 4.10
N GLU A 106 -2.84 -11.18 3.60
CA GLU A 106 -2.06 -12.12 4.42
C GLU A 106 -1.14 -11.39 5.40
N LEU A 107 -0.41 -10.38 4.93
CA LEU A 107 0.40 -9.53 5.81
C LEU A 107 -0.44 -8.81 6.86
N THR A 108 -1.63 -8.31 6.48
CA THR A 108 -2.56 -7.66 7.41
C THR A 108 -2.95 -8.58 8.57
N VAL A 109 -3.27 -9.84 8.28
CA VAL A 109 -3.53 -10.85 9.31
C VAL A 109 -2.30 -11.08 10.19
N GLY A 110 -1.12 -11.19 9.57
CA GLY A 110 0.15 -11.35 10.28
C GLY A 110 0.46 -10.18 11.23
N LEU A 111 0.30 -8.93 10.76
CA LEU A 111 0.47 -7.72 11.58
C LEU A 111 -0.55 -7.68 12.72
N THR A 112 -1.80 -8.03 12.45
CA THR A 112 -2.85 -8.08 13.46
C THR A 112 -2.45 -9.04 14.58
N ILE A 113 -2.19 -10.32 14.27
CA ILE A 113 -1.79 -11.32 15.26
C ILE A 113 -0.51 -10.90 15.96
N GLY A 114 0.49 -10.45 15.21
CA GLY A 114 1.79 -10.05 15.72
C GLY A 114 1.70 -8.94 16.77
N LEU A 115 0.85 -7.93 16.51
CA LEU A 115 0.62 -6.84 17.45
C LEU A 115 -0.18 -7.30 18.67
N LEU A 116 -1.32 -7.97 18.46
CA LEU A 116 -2.21 -8.42 19.52
C LEU A 116 -1.52 -9.38 20.50
N ARG A 117 -0.58 -10.17 20.02
CA ARG A 117 0.14 -11.21 20.78
C ARG A 117 1.54 -10.78 21.19
N HIS A 118 1.90 -9.50 21.05
CA HIS A 118 3.20 -8.93 21.44
C HIS A 118 4.41 -9.68 20.86
N LEU A 119 4.31 -10.20 19.61
CA LEU A 119 5.36 -11.05 19.01
C LEU A 119 6.73 -10.37 18.97
N ARG A 120 6.79 -9.05 18.67
CA ARG A 120 8.05 -8.29 18.65
C ARG A 120 8.75 -8.30 20.02
N ALA A 121 8.00 -8.03 21.09
CA ALA A 121 8.54 -7.99 22.44
C ALA A 121 8.94 -9.39 22.92
N ALA A 122 8.12 -10.40 22.62
CA ALA A 122 8.40 -11.79 22.97
C ALA A 122 9.64 -12.34 22.24
N ASP A 123 9.80 -12.04 20.92
CA ASP A 123 11.00 -12.41 20.16
C ASP A 123 12.26 -11.72 20.74
N ALA A 124 12.17 -10.43 21.03
CA ALA A 124 13.28 -9.69 21.64
C ALA A 124 13.68 -10.27 23.00
N HIS A 125 12.71 -10.67 23.83
CA HIS A 125 12.99 -11.31 25.13
C HIS A 125 13.70 -12.66 24.97
N VAL A 126 13.31 -13.49 24.00
CA VAL A 126 14.00 -14.76 23.74
C VAL A 126 15.44 -14.47 23.25
N ARG A 127 15.62 -13.51 22.32
CA ARG A 127 16.93 -13.18 21.74
C ARG A 127 17.87 -12.50 22.72
N SER A 128 17.36 -11.80 23.75
CA SER A 128 18.20 -11.22 24.81
C SER A 128 18.88 -12.29 25.67
N GLY A 129 18.46 -13.54 25.56
CA GLY A 129 18.94 -14.64 26.41
C GLY A 129 18.35 -14.61 27.82
N GLU A 130 17.35 -13.81 28.12
CA GLU A 130 16.68 -13.75 29.41
C GLU A 130 15.60 -14.82 29.59
N PHE A 131 15.12 -15.41 28.49
CA PHE A 131 14.14 -16.47 28.54
C PHE A 131 14.66 -17.71 29.26
N ARG A 132 13.97 -18.12 30.34
CA ARG A 132 14.32 -19.29 31.20
C ARG A 132 13.21 -20.34 31.25
N GLY A 133 12.28 -20.31 30.30
CA GLY A 133 11.08 -21.12 30.29
C GLY A 133 9.82 -20.28 30.45
N TRP A 134 8.66 -20.95 30.50
CA TRP A 134 7.37 -20.26 30.59
C TRP A 134 7.28 -19.37 31.84
N GLN A 135 6.78 -18.13 31.61
CA GLN A 135 6.46 -17.15 32.65
C GLN A 135 5.13 -16.47 32.32
N PRO A 136 4.37 -15.96 33.31
CA PRO A 136 3.09 -15.27 33.09
C PRO A 136 3.30 -13.84 32.57
N GLN A 137 3.79 -13.67 31.33
CA GLN A 137 4.10 -12.40 30.68
C GLN A 137 3.59 -12.35 29.23
N PHE A 138 3.56 -11.17 28.62
CA PHE A 138 3.09 -10.92 27.24
C PHE A 138 1.64 -11.32 26.98
N TYR A 139 0.75 -11.19 27.99
CA TYR A 139 -0.67 -11.42 27.80
C TYR A 139 -1.26 -10.38 26.83
N GLY A 140 -1.78 -10.87 25.73
CA GLY A 140 -2.38 -10.07 24.65
C GLY A 140 -3.88 -10.28 24.50
N LEU A 141 -4.41 -9.86 23.34
CA LEU A 141 -5.79 -10.07 22.93
C LEU A 141 -5.88 -11.26 21.95
N GLY A 142 -6.91 -12.11 22.12
CA GLY A 142 -7.29 -13.12 21.13
C GLY A 142 -8.22 -12.54 20.07
N ILE A 143 -8.25 -13.17 18.90
CA ILE A 143 -9.22 -12.82 17.85
C ILE A 143 -10.62 -13.33 18.22
N GLU A 144 -10.71 -14.56 18.69
CA GLU A 144 -11.98 -15.15 19.17
C GLU A 144 -12.58 -14.28 20.28
N GLY A 145 -13.86 -13.97 20.16
CA GLY A 145 -14.60 -13.12 21.09
C GLY A 145 -14.32 -11.61 20.97
N SER A 146 -13.41 -11.18 20.09
CA SER A 146 -13.17 -9.76 19.81
C SER A 146 -14.07 -9.21 18.72
N THR A 147 -14.13 -7.88 18.61
CA THR A 147 -14.78 -7.17 17.49
C THR A 147 -13.71 -6.60 16.58
N LEU A 148 -13.70 -7.02 15.31
CA LEU A 148 -12.82 -6.51 14.26
C LEU A 148 -13.59 -5.51 13.39
N GLY A 149 -13.11 -4.27 13.28
CA GLY A 149 -13.66 -3.24 12.40
C GLY A 149 -12.75 -3.03 11.18
N ILE A 150 -13.28 -3.18 9.97
CA ILE A 150 -12.55 -2.97 8.72
C ILE A 150 -13.06 -1.68 8.06
N ILE A 151 -12.19 -0.70 7.87
CA ILE A 151 -12.50 0.57 7.21
C ILE A 151 -12.04 0.49 5.76
N GLY A 152 -13.00 0.49 4.83
CA GLY A 152 -12.78 0.24 3.41
C GLY A 152 -13.07 -1.21 3.03
N MET A 153 -14.04 -1.43 2.13
CA MET A 153 -14.48 -2.77 1.72
C MET A 153 -14.26 -3.02 0.21
N GLY A 154 -13.13 -2.50 -0.29
CA GLY A 154 -12.59 -2.84 -1.60
C GLY A 154 -12.02 -4.27 -1.63
N ALA A 155 -11.25 -4.59 -2.68
CA ALA A 155 -10.69 -5.94 -2.85
C ALA A 155 -9.86 -6.41 -1.65
N ILE A 156 -9.03 -5.53 -1.05
CA ILE A 156 -8.19 -5.88 0.11
C ILE A 156 -9.05 -6.06 1.37
N GLY A 157 -9.99 -5.14 1.66
CA GLY A 157 -10.86 -5.26 2.82
C GLY A 157 -11.69 -6.56 2.80
N ARG A 158 -12.27 -6.91 1.64
CA ARG A 158 -12.97 -8.19 1.44
C ARG A 158 -12.04 -9.39 1.64
N ALA A 159 -10.81 -9.33 1.13
CA ALA A 159 -9.84 -10.40 1.28
C ALA A 159 -9.36 -10.57 2.73
N VAL A 160 -9.31 -9.48 3.52
CA VAL A 160 -9.03 -9.51 4.97
C VAL A 160 -10.21 -10.14 5.72
N ALA A 161 -11.45 -9.66 5.46
CA ALA A 161 -12.66 -10.22 6.06
C ALA A 161 -12.77 -11.74 5.81
N GLN A 162 -12.53 -12.17 4.56
CA GLN A 162 -12.55 -13.59 4.20
C GLN A 162 -11.54 -14.43 5.00
N ARG A 163 -10.39 -13.84 5.38
CA ARG A 163 -9.36 -14.57 6.16
C ARG A 163 -9.70 -14.67 7.63
N PHE A 164 -10.39 -13.69 8.19
CA PHE A 164 -10.84 -13.74 9.58
C PHE A 164 -12.18 -14.47 9.76
N LYS A 165 -12.89 -14.76 8.66
CA LYS A 165 -14.12 -15.53 8.72
C LYS A 165 -13.90 -16.88 9.42
N GLY A 166 -14.77 -17.21 10.37
CA GLY A 166 -14.69 -18.45 11.14
C GLY A 166 -13.69 -18.44 12.32
N TRP A 167 -13.05 -17.28 12.61
CA TRP A 167 -12.13 -17.15 13.74
C TRP A 167 -12.83 -16.75 15.07
N GLY A 168 -14.15 -16.72 15.08
CA GLY A 168 -14.95 -16.40 16.27
C GLY A 168 -14.97 -14.93 16.66
N ALA A 169 -14.53 -14.03 15.78
CA ALA A 169 -14.67 -12.59 15.96
C ALA A 169 -15.99 -12.08 15.38
N ARG A 170 -16.56 -11.05 15.99
CA ARG A 170 -17.60 -10.23 15.37
C ARG A 170 -16.93 -9.27 14.38
N MET A 171 -17.31 -9.33 13.11
CA MET A 171 -16.73 -8.46 12.08
C MET A 171 -17.66 -7.33 11.69
N LEU A 172 -17.13 -6.10 11.72
CA LEU A 172 -17.79 -4.86 11.30
C LEU A 172 -17.05 -4.26 10.11
N TYR A 173 -17.74 -3.53 9.26
CA TYR A 173 -17.09 -2.73 8.22
C TYR A 173 -17.74 -1.36 8.06
N SER A 174 -16.95 -0.40 7.56
CA SER A 174 -17.41 0.91 7.15
C SER A 174 -16.97 1.17 5.70
N GLU A 175 -17.93 1.51 4.86
CA GLU A 175 -17.76 1.87 3.46
C GLU A 175 -18.86 2.88 3.08
N LYS A 176 -18.59 3.76 2.09
CA LYS A 176 -19.58 4.75 1.62
C LYS A 176 -20.86 4.09 1.10
N LEU A 177 -20.72 2.98 0.39
CA LEU A 177 -21.82 2.17 -0.08
C LEU A 177 -21.78 0.83 0.63
N ALA A 178 -22.86 0.48 1.31
CA ALA A 178 -22.97 -0.83 1.94
C ALA A 178 -22.87 -1.96 0.88
N LEU A 179 -22.32 -3.08 1.30
CA LEU A 179 -22.31 -4.30 0.50
C LEU A 179 -23.74 -4.79 0.25
N SER A 180 -23.91 -5.68 -0.72
CA SER A 180 -25.16 -6.42 -0.84
C SER A 180 -25.38 -7.32 0.39
N ALA A 181 -26.64 -7.57 0.76
CA ALA A 181 -26.95 -8.50 1.86
C ALA A 181 -26.35 -9.90 1.63
N ALA A 182 -26.23 -10.33 0.37
CA ALA A 182 -25.57 -11.59 0.02
C ALA A 182 -24.08 -11.57 0.33
N ASP A 183 -23.37 -10.46 0.02
CA ASP A 183 -21.95 -10.29 0.35
C ASP A 183 -21.71 -10.21 1.87
N GLU A 184 -22.57 -9.46 2.59
CA GLU A 184 -22.51 -9.37 4.06
C GLU A 184 -22.66 -10.75 4.71
N THR A 185 -23.65 -11.52 4.25
CA THR A 185 -23.87 -12.90 4.71
C THR A 185 -22.69 -13.80 4.36
N ALA A 186 -22.18 -13.70 3.13
CA ALA A 186 -21.06 -14.52 2.67
C ALA A 186 -19.76 -14.25 3.44
N LEU A 187 -19.52 -13.00 3.86
CA LEU A 187 -18.36 -12.58 4.63
C LEU A 187 -18.58 -12.63 6.15
N GLU A 188 -19.82 -12.84 6.62
CA GLU A 188 -20.20 -12.78 8.04
C GLU A 188 -19.82 -11.43 8.68
N ILE A 189 -20.19 -10.32 8.01
CA ILE A 189 -19.76 -8.96 8.37
C ILE A 189 -20.95 -8.00 8.39
N GLU A 190 -20.96 -7.02 9.31
CA GLU A 190 -22.03 -6.07 9.52
C GLU A 190 -21.61 -4.64 9.15
N HIS A 191 -22.43 -3.89 8.40
CA HIS A 191 -22.19 -2.48 8.11
C HIS A 191 -22.38 -1.61 9.36
N ARG A 192 -21.48 -0.63 9.52
CA ARG A 192 -21.57 0.45 10.52
C ARG A 192 -21.14 1.77 9.90
N SER A 193 -21.65 2.87 10.42
CA SER A 193 -21.00 4.16 10.20
C SER A 193 -19.57 4.12 10.74
N LEU A 194 -18.69 4.98 10.23
CA LEU A 194 -17.29 5.02 10.66
C LEU A 194 -17.18 5.21 12.18
N ASP A 195 -17.92 6.15 12.73
CA ASP A 195 -17.89 6.45 14.17
C ASP A 195 -18.43 5.30 15.02
N GLN A 196 -19.47 4.60 14.56
CA GLN A 196 -19.99 3.43 15.25
C GLN A 196 -18.97 2.28 15.23
N LEU A 197 -18.35 2.03 14.08
CA LEU A 197 -17.30 1.03 13.95
C LEU A 197 -16.15 1.30 14.93
N LEU A 198 -15.68 2.54 15.02
CA LEU A 198 -14.60 2.92 15.95
C LEU A 198 -14.98 2.66 17.41
N ARG A 199 -16.21 2.99 17.82
CA ARG A 199 -16.69 2.76 19.19
C ARG A 199 -16.91 1.27 19.52
N GLU A 200 -17.23 0.45 18.53
CA GLU A 200 -17.56 -0.95 18.76
C GLU A 200 -16.36 -1.90 18.62
N SER A 201 -15.28 -1.47 17.95
CA SER A 201 -14.16 -2.36 17.59
C SER A 201 -13.06 -2.43 18.65
N ASP A 202 -12.59 -3.65 18.92
CA ASP A 202 -11.37 -3.89 19.69
C ASP A 202 -10.12 -3.77 18.83
N VAL A 203 -10.26 -4.06 17.53
CA VAL A 203 -9.22 -3.96 16.52
C VAL A 203 -9.78 -3.23 15.30
N VAL A 204 -9.13 -2.17 14.86
CA VAL A 204 -9.48 -1.42 13.65
C VAL A 204 -8.42 -1.67 12.58
N ILE A 205 -8.85 -2.10 11.40
CA ILE A 205 -8.01 -2.42 10.24
C ILE A 205 -8.37 -1.46 9.10
N LEU A 206 -7.36 -0.79 8.53
CA LEU A 206 -7.53 0.14 7.44
C LEU A 206 -7.30 -0.55 6.09
N ALA A 207 -8.22 -0.33 5.14
CA ALA A 207 -8.13 -0.86 3.78
C ALA A 207 -8.56 0.19 2.73
N LEU A 208 -8.13 1.43 2.94
CA LEU A 208 -8.46 2.61 2.12
C LEU A 208 -7.35 2.93 1.12
N GLY A 209 -7.71 3.51 -0.02
CA GLY A 209 -6.75 4.24 -0.86
C GLY A 209 -6.57 5.67 -0.36
N LEU A 210 -5.39 6.27 -0.57
CA LEU A 210 -5.15 7.66 -0.23
C LEU A 210 -5.73 8.60 -1.31
N ASN A 211 -6.52 9.56 -0.87
CA ASN A 211 -7.05 10.67 -1.66
C ASN A 211 -7.43 11.82 -0.71
N PRO A 212 -7.82 13.01 -1.22
CA PRO A 212 -8.16 14.15 -0.36
C PRO A 212 -9.26 13.87 0.69
N HIS A 213 -10.16 12.91 0.45
CA HIS A 213 -11.23 12.55 1.40
C HIS A 213 -10.82 11.49 2.42
N THR A 214 -9.72 10.79 2.18
CA THR A 214 -9.21 9.74 3.07
C THR A 214 -7.95 10.16 3.82
N LEU A 215 -7.40 11.32 3.50
CA LEU A 215 -6.31 11.94 4.25
C LEU A 215 -6.70 12.09 5.72
N HIS A 216 -5.85 11.58 6.61
CA HIS A 216 -6.06 11.61 8.05
C HIS A 216 -7.47 11.15 8.46
N THR A 217 -7.98 10.10 7.78
CA THR A 217 -9.24 9.46 8.19
C THR A 217 -9.18 9.06 9.66
N ILE A 218 -8.02 8.63 10.15
CA ILE A 218 -7.75 8.40 11.56
C ILE A 218 -6.91 9.56 12.08
N ASN A 219 -7.56 10.49 12.74
CA ASN A 219 -7.00 11.66 13.40
C ASN A 219 -7.26 11.60 14.92
N ALA A 220 -6.85 12.61 15.66
CA ALA A 220 -7.03 12.67 17.13
C ALA A 220 -8.49 12.51 17.57
N GLU A 221 -9.44 13.14 16.86
CA GLU A 221 -10.87 13.05 17.21
C GLU A 221 -11.39 11.62 17.05
N ARG A 222 -11.02 10.93 15.97
CA ARG A 222 -11.44 9.56 15.70
C ARG A 222 -10.72 8.54 16.57
N LEU A 223 -9.45 8.78 16.90
CA LEU A 223 -8.75 7.96 17.91
C LEU A 223 -9.44 8.06 19.27
N ALA A 224 -9.95 9.22 19.65
CA ALA A 224 -10.71 9.39 20.89
C ALA A 224 -12.09 8.66 20.89
N LEU A 225 -12.63 8.30 19.72
CA LEU A 225 -13.83 7.47 19.61
C LEU A 225 -13.56 5.98 19.78
N MET A 226 -12.32 5.52 19.59
CA MET A 226 -11.97 4.12 19.72
C MET A 226 -12.13 3.65 21.17
N LYS A 227 -12.37 2.36 21.35
CA LYS A 227 -12.40 1.79 22.70
C LYS A 227 -11.07 2.03 23.42
N PRO A 228 -11.08 2.39 24.71
CA PRO A 228 -9.86 2.38 25.51
C PRO A 228 -9.18 0.99 25.42
N GLY A 229 -7.90 0.99 24.99
CA GLY A 229 -7.18 -0.24 24.80
C GLY A 229 -7.40 -0.95 23.46
N ALA A 230 -8.01 -0.29 22.48
CA ALA A 230 -8.12 -0.80 21.12
C ALA A 230 -6.77 -0.83 20.39
N PHE A 231 -6.73 -1.56 19.28
CA PHE A 231 -5.58 -1.68 18.39
C PHE A 231 -5.90 -1.11 17.01
N LEU A 232 -4.90 -0.50 16.38
CA LEU A 232 -5.00 0.05 15.02
C LEU A 232 -3.99 -0.63 14.09
N ILE A 233 -4.45 -1.07 12.91
CA ILE A 233 -3.63 -1.74 11.90
C ILE A 233 -3.71 -0.96 10.58
N ASN A 234 -2.56 -0.50 10.07
CA ASN A 234 -2.47 0.25 8.82
C ASN A 234 -1.61 -0.46 7.76
N PRO A 235 -2.17 -1.31 6.91
CA PRO A 235 -1.48 -1.90 5.76
C PRO A 235 -1.74 -1.15 4.45
N CYS A 236 -2.31 0.07 4.47
CA CYS A 236 -2.84 0.71 3.27
C CYS A 236 -2.01 1.89 2.76
N ARG A 237 -2.07 3.07 3.40
CA ARG A 237 -1.25 4.26 3.14
C ARG A 237 -0.98 4.99 4.44
N GLY A 238 0.23 5.55 4.58
CA GLY A 238 0.64 6.25 5.79
C GLY A 238 -0.30 7.38 6.15
N SER A 239 -0.52 8.30 5.23
CA SER A 239 -1.34 9.50 5.44
C SER A 239 -2.86 9.27 5.54
N VAL A 240 -3.34 8.03 5.54
CA VAL A 240 -4.71 7.73 6.01
C VAL A 240 -4.79 7.92 7.52
N VAL A 241 -3.68 7.88 8.20
CA VAL A 241 -3.51 8.06 9.65
C VAL A 241 -2.69 9.32 9.90
N ASP A 242 -3.04 10.09 10.90
CA ASP A 242 -2.19 11.10 11.50
C ASP A 242 -1.24 10.40 12.51
N GLU A 243 0.01 10.18 12.10
CA GLU A 243 1.00 9.46 12.92
C GLU A 243 1.33 10.19 14.24
N SER A 244 1.21 11.52 14.27
CA SER A 244 1.39 12.32 15.49
C SER A 244 0.26 12.04 16.49
N ALA A 245 -0.99 12.04 16.02
CA ALA A 245 -2.13 11.71 16.85
C ALA A 245 -2.10 10.25 17.36
N VAL A 246 -1.58 9.31 16.55
CA VAL A 246 -1.38 7.93 17.00
C VAL A 246 -0.35 7.86 18.12
N LEU A 247 0.78 8.58 18.00
CA LEU A 247 1.79 8.62 19.04
C LEU A 247 1.19 9.17 20.36
N ASP A 248 0.45 10.26 20.29
CA ASP A 248 -0.22 10.84 21.46
C ASP A 248 -1.21 9.86 22.11
N ALA A 249 -1.99 9.15 21.30
CA ALA A 249 -2.94 8.15 21.78
C ALA A 249 -2.25 6.94 22.43
N LEU A 250 -1.10 6.51 21.91
CA LEU A 250 -0.28 5.45 22.51
C LEU A 250 0.30 5.89 23.85
N VAL A 251 0.90 7.08 23.91
CA VAL A 251 1.49 7.65 25.13
C VAL A 251 0.43 7.91 26.19
N GLY A 252 -0.73 8.40 25.79
CA GLY A 252 -1.88 8.64 26.68
C GLY A 252 -2.63 7.37 27.10
N GLY A 253 -2.29 6.19 26.57
CA GLY A 253 -2.94 4.92 26.90
C GLY A 253 -4.33 4.74 26.29
N GLY A 254 -4.78 5.64 25.43
CA GLY A 254 -6.04 5.52 24.69
C GLY A 254 -5.99 4.40 23.66
N LEU A 255 -4.85 4.26 22.99
CA LEU A 255 -4.56 3.16 22.04
C LEU A 255 -3.60 2.16 22.70
N ARG A 256 -3.90 0.87 22.63
CA ARG A 256 -3.06 -0.20 23.19
C ARG A 256 -1.95 -0.64 22.26
N GLY A 257 -2.11 -0.43 20.94
CA GLY A 257 -1.06 -0.76 19.99
C GLY A 257 -1.36 -0.29 18.57
N TYR A 258 -0.29 -0.07 17.82
CA TYR A 258 -0.31 0.33 16.42
C TYR A 258 0.59 -0.56 15.57
N ALA A 259 0.05 -1.14 14.50
CA ALA A 259 0.85 -1.82 13.49
C ALA A 259 0.71 -1.14 12.14
N ALA A 260 1.82 -0.97 11.43
CA ALA A 260 1.85 -0.35 10.12
C ALA A 260 2.83 -1.05 9.18
N ASP A 261 2.43 -1.17 7.92
CA ASP A 261 3.31 -1.54 6.80
C ASP A 261 3.74 -0.31 6.00
N VAL A 262 3.11 0.84 6.25
CA VAL A 262 3.21 2.08 5.48
C VAL A 262 3.27 3.30 6.40
N PHE A 263 3.91 4.38 5.94
CA PHE A 263 4.16 5.58 6.75
C PHE A 263 3.90 6.86 5.96
N GLU A 264 3.52 7.96 6.64
CA GLU A 264 3.24 9.25 5.99
C GLU A 264 4.41 9.75 5.14
N MET A 265 5.64 9.45 5.53
CA MET A 265 6.84 9.86 4.79
C MET A 265 6.93 9.27 3.38
N GLU A 266 6.18 8.20 3.08
CA GLU A 266 6.18 7.53 1.78
C GLU A 266 5.19 8.12 0.77
N ASP A 267 4.32 9.03 1.19
CA ASP A 267 3.27 9.60 0.34
C ASP A 267 3.85 10.77 -0.48
N TRP A 268 4.70 10.43 -1.45
CA TRP A 268 5.57 11.32 -2.21
C TRP A 268 4.86 12.44 -2.97
N ALA A 269 3.57 12.29 -3.28
CA ALA A 269 2.76 13.35 -3.89
C ALA A 269 2.43 14.49 -2.92
N ARG A 270 2.59 14.27 -1.61
CA ARG A 270 2.34 15.27 -0.57
C ARG A 270 3.61 16.05 -0.23
N ASP A 271 3.65 17.33 -0.55
CA ASP A 271 4.81 18.18 -0.24
C ASP A 271 4.98 18.42 1.29
N GLU A 272 3.86 18.40 2.03
CA GLU A 272 3.81 18.62 3.49
C GLU A 272 4.03 17.34 4.32
N ARG A 273 4.33 16.20 3.68
CA ARG A 273 4.56 14.95 4.41
C ARG A 273 5.79 15.06 5.31
N PRO A 274 5.84 14.35 6.46
CA PRO A 274 7.06 14.24 7.23
C PRO A 274 8.18 13.60 6.39
N GLN A 275 9.43 13.96 6.66
CA GLN A 275 10.58 13.40 5.94
C GLN A 275 11.05 12.07 6.56
N THR A 276 10.67 11.79 7.79
CA THR A 276 11.04 10.60 8.55
C THR A 276 9.91 10.21 9.49
N ILE A 277 9.85 8.95 9.86
CA ILE A 277 8.97 8.48 10.94
C ILE A 277 9.47 9.07 12.26
N ALA A 278 8.57 9.56 13.10
CA ALA A 278 8.91 10.13 14.40
C ALA A 278 9.73 9.12 15.25
N PRO A 279 10.92 9.48 15.77
CA PRO A 279 11.74 8.56 16.57
C PRO A 279 11.01 7.99 17.79
N ALA A 280 10.12 8.78 18.41
CA ALA A 280 9.31 8.32 19.55
C ALA A 280 8.30 7.23 19.13
N LEU A 281 7.74 7.31 17.93
CA LEU A 281 6.84 6.28 17.39
C LEU A 281 7.63 5.00 17.08
N LEU A 282 8.83 5.11 16.49
CA LEU A 282 9.70 3.97 16.23
C LEU A 282 10.14 3.24 17.50
N ALA A 283 10.41 4.01 18.57
CA ALA A 283 10.85 3.47 19.84
C ALA A 283 9.72 2.91 20.71
N HIS A 284 8.45 3.24 20.40
CA HIS A 284 7.33 2.89 21.26
C HIS A 284 7.16 1.37 21.37
N PRO A 285 7.05 0.79 22.58
CA PRO A 285 7.05 -0.66 22.77
C PRO A 285 5.80 -1.36 22.20
N GLN A 286 4.69 -0.63 22.09
CA GLN A 286 3.39 -1.15 21.63
C GLN A 286 3.18 -0.93 20.12
N THR A 287 4.26 -0.89 19.33
CA THR A 287 4.21 -0.79 17.88
C THR A 287 4.79 -2.04 17.21
N LEU A 288 4.26 -2.35 16.03
CA LEU A 288 4.78 -3.39 15.14
C LEU A 288 4.83 -2.86 13.71
N PHE A 289 6.01 -2.81 13.12
CA PHE A 289 6.20 -2.22 11.80
C PHE A 289 6.77 -3.22 10.80
N SER A 290 6.37 -3.07 9.55
CA SER A 290 6.98 -3.68 8.38
C SER A 290 7.31 -2.59 7.35
N ALA A 291 8.15 -2.90 6.38
CA ALA A 291 8.77 -1.91 5.49
C ALA A 291 8.10 -1.93 4.10
N HIS A 292 6.79 -1.69 4.05
CA HIS A 292 5.96 -1.67 2.84
C HIS A 292 6.10 -2.98 2.04
N ILE A 293 5.97 -4.09 2.75
CA ILE A 293 6.15 -5.44 2.21
C ILE A 293 4.83 -6.16 1.87
N GLY A 294 3.71 -5.45 1.83
CA GLY A 294 2.38 -6.03 1.54
C GLY A 294 2.35 -6.90 0.29
N SER A 295 3.12 -6.57 -0.74
CA SER A 295 3.24 -7.38 -1.97
C SER A 295 4.55 -8.15 -2.10
N ALA A 296 5.42 -8.16 -1.09
CA ALA A 296 6.77 -8.73 -1.15
C ALA A 296 6.81 -10.27 -1.09
N VAL A 297 6.03 -10.91 -1.92
CA VAL A 297 6.05 -12.36 -2.18
C VAL A 297 6.67 -12.57 -3.55
N SER A 298 7.82 -13.28 -3.65
CA SER A 298 8.64 -13.37 -4.86
C SER A 298 7.84 -13.69 -6.13
N ARG A 299 7.00 -14.73 -6.11
CA ARG A 299 6.14 -15.09 -7.24
C ARG A 299 5.14 -14.00 -7.64
N VAL A 300 4.64 -13.24 -6.64
CA VAL A 300 3.69 -12.16 -6.86
C VAL A 300 4.40 -10.94 -7.42
N ARG A 301 5.60 -10.58 -6.90
CA ARG A 301 6.40 -9.48 -7.44
C ARG A 301 6.75 -9.72 -8.90
N LEU A 302 7.21 -10.91 -9.25
CA LEU A 302 7.46 -11.29 -10.65
C LEU A 302 6.19 -11.13 -11.52
N ALA A 303 5.04 -11.59 -11.05
CA ALA A 303 3.78 -11.46 -11.78
C ALA A 303 3.36 -9.99 -11.98
N ILE A 304 3.54 -9.14 -10.94
CA ILE A 304 3.28 -7.70 -11.00
C ILE A 304 4.17 -7.01 -12.03
N GLU A 305 5.47 -7.28 -11.99
CA GLU A 305 6.46 -6.73 -12.92
C GLU A 305 6.15 -7.14 -14.37
N ARG A 306 5.81 -8.41 -14.59
CA ARG A 306 5.41 -8.91 -15.90
C ARG A 306 4.12 -8.29 -16.40
N ARG A 307 3.14 -8.04 -15.52
CA ARG A 307 1.90 -7.36 -15.87
C ARG A 307 2.17 -5.90 -16.28
N ALA A 308 3.00 -5.18 -15.54
CA ALA A 308 3.44 -3.83 -15.90
C ALA A 308 4.20 -3.82 -17.24
N ALA A 309 5.11 -4.80 -17.46
CA ALA A 309 5.82 -4.96 -18.72
C ALA A 309 4.88 -5.26 -19.90
N GLN A 310 3.86 -6.09 -19.71
CA GLN A 310 2.81 -6.34 -20.72
C GLN A 310 2.06 -5.07 -21.12
N ASN A 311 1.62 -4.27 -20.13
CA ASN A 311 0.96 -2.99 -20.38
C ASN A 311 1.87 -2.03 -21.17
N ILE A 312 3.15 -1.97 -20.82
CA ILE A 312 4.15 -1.17 -21.56
C ILE A 312 4.23 -1.63 -23.02
N LEU A 313 4.39 -2.94 -23.26
CA LEU A 313 4.52 -3.47 -24.63
C LEU A 313 3.25 -3.28 -25.47
N GLN A 314 2.06 -3.35 -24.85
CA GLN A 314 0.80 -3.07 -25.55
C GLN A 314 0.81 -1.63 -26.10
N VAL A 315 1.12 -0.64 -25.27
CA VAL A 315 1.15 0.76 -25.70
C VAL A 315 2.23 1.00 -26.77
N LEU A 316 3.43 0.46 -26.58
CA LEU A 316 4.54 0.62 -27.54
C LEU A 316 4.24 -0.01 -28.93
N ARG A 317 3.28 -0.96 -28.99
CA ARG A 317 2.78 -1.56 -30.25
C ARG A 317 1.59 -0.80 -30.83
N GLY A 318 1.09 0.22 -30.14
CA GLY A 318 -0.10 0.97 -30.54
C GLY A 318 -1.43 0.41 -30.01
N ASP A 319 -1.37 -0.60 -29.15
CA ASP A 319 -2.55 -1.22 -28.54
C ASP A 319 -2.98 -0.46 -27.28
N ARG A 320 -4.26 -0.56 -26.92
CA ARG A 320 -4.75 -0.09 -25.63
C ARG A 320 -4.25 -1.03 -24.53
N PRO A 321 -3.64 -0.50 -23.45
CA PRO A 321 -3.22 -1.36 -22.33
C PRO A 321 -4.43 -1.93 -21.57
N GLN A 322 -4.29 -3.16 -21.09
CA GLN A 322 -5.37 -3.87 -20.40
C GLN A 322 -5.74 -3.24 -19.05
N ASP A 323 -4.78 -2.63 -18.35
CA ASP A 323 -4.98 -2.06 -17.02
C ASP A 323 -4.77 -0.54 -17.01
N ALA A 324 -5.43 0.16 -17.92
CA ALA A 324 -5.35 1.61 -18.00
C ALA A 324 -6.00 2.29 -16.79
N ALA A 325 -5.28 3.21 -16.15
CA ALA A 325 -5.82 4.10 -15.12
C ALA A 325 -6.43 5.37 -15.73
N ASN A 326 -6.08 5.70 -16.97
CA ASN A 326 -6.56 6.88 -17.69
C ASN A 326 -6.89 6.54 -19.15
N LEU A 327 -7.47 7.49 -19.85
CA LEU A 327 -7.72 7.43 -21.29
C LEU A 327 -7.16 8.71 -21.94
N PRO A 328 -5.94 8.70 -22.46
CA PRO A 328 -5.36 9.86 -23.11
C PRO A 328 -6.20 10.36 -24.29
N SER A 329 -6.34 11.68 -24.41
CA SER A 329 -7.17 12.32 -25.46
C SER A 329 -6.52 12.35 -26.84
N ALA A 330 -5.20 12.15 -26.93
CA ALA A 330 -4.44 12.15 -28.18
C ALA A 330 -3.94 10.76 -28.54
N PRO A 331 -3.91 10.38 -29.82
CA PRO A 331 -3.31 9.12 -30.23
C PRO A 331 -1.82 9.10 -29.85
N VAL A 332 -1.37 7.99 -29.30
CA VAL A 332 0.05 7.70 -29.16
C VAL A 332 0.73 7.96 -30.50
N ARG A 333 1.70 8.88 -30.54
CA ARG A 333 2.46 9.14 -31.77
C ARG A 333 3.19 7.86 -32.13
N ALA A 334 2.73 7.19 -33.20
CA ALA A 334 3.44 6.07 -33.76
C ALA A 334 4.87 6.51 -34.06
N VAL A 335 5.85 5.82 -33.51
CA VAL A 335 7.25 6.02 -33.85
C VAL A 335 7.42 5.46 -35.27
N CYS A 336 7.55 6.36 -36.26
CA CYS A 336 7.98 6.01 -37.61
C CYS A 336 9.43 5.53 -37.61
#